data_1e706b4b96c69bee2874d2219e36f0bd
#
_entry.id   1e706b4b96c69bee2874d2219e36f0bd
#
_cell.length_a   1.000
_cell.length_b   1.000
_cell.length_c   1.000
_cell.angle_alpha   90.00
_cell.angle_beta   90.00
_cell.angle_gamma   90.00
#
_symmetry.space_group_name_H-M   'P 1'
#
loop_
_entity.id
_entity.type
_entity.pdbx_description
1 polymer ?
#
loop_
_entity_poly.entity_id
_entity_poly.type
_entity_poly.pdbx_seq_one_letter_code
_entity_poly.pdbx_strand_id
1 'polypeptide(L)'
;LTLFKSVFDNKTYERMDFKNFHSFETALYKLAERPFASKQDAVLMSPATYLPDTTRANANVVEWSGWCAVDVDDFECGGKLKEVLAERFAQYHYVCYSTASSTKANPKFRLVFPLTSSVPVDNIKHFWFALNCQTSGPAIP
;
A
#
# COMPACT_ATOMS: atom_id res chain seq x y z
N LEU A 1 -3.08 5.92 8.42
CA LEU A 1 -1.85 6.03 7.64
C LEU A 1 -0.71 6.49 8.53
N THR A 2 0.29 5.67 8.69
CA THR A 2 1.51 6.01 9.43
C THR A 2 2.61 6.40 8.43
N LEU A 3 3.24 7.54 8.64
CA LEU A 3 4.31 8.07 7.79
C LEU A 3 5.65 8.05 8.50
N PHE A 4 6.70 7.77 7.71
CA PHE A 4 8.10 7.91 8.09
C PHE A 4 8.78 8.84 7.08
N LYS A 5 9.74 9.67 7.54
CA LYS A 5 10.39 10.65 6.67
C LYS A 5 11.12 10.00 5.49
N SER A 6 11.69 8.83 5.72
CA SER A 6 12.42 8.05 4.71
C SER A 6 12.49 6.57 5.08
N VAL A 7 13.10 5.76 4.25
CA VAL A 7 13.35 4.33 4.54
C VAL A 7 14.34 4.11 5.70
N PHE A 8 15.14 5.12 6.05
CA PHE A 8 16.11 5.05 7.14
C PHE A 8 15.52 5.41 8.49
N ASP A 9 14.37 6.11 8.50
CA ASP A 9 13.70 6.48 9.74
C ASP A 9 12.92 5.31 10.31
N ASN A 10 13.11 5.04 11.58
CA ASN A 10 12.43 3.97 12.29
C ASN A 10 11.36 4.47 13.29
N LYS A 11 11.21 5.79 13.42
CA LYS A 11 10.19 6.42 14.27
C LYS A 11 9.09 7.03 13.43
N THR A 12 7.86 6.92 13.89
CA THR A 12 6.71 7.56 13.25
C THR A 12 6.94 9.07 13.18
N TYR A 13 6.84 9.60 11.96
CA TYR A 13 6.90 11.04 11.72
C TYR A 13 5.54 11.68 11.86
N GLU A 14 4.52 11.06 11.28
CA GLU A 14 3.16 11.57 11.27
C GLU A 14 2.17 10.39 11.22
N ARG A 15 1.05 10.52 11.90
CA ARG A 15 -0.09 9.65 11.76
C ARG A 15 -1.28 10.46 11.27
N MET A 16 -1.93 9.95 10.21
CA MET A 16 -3.13 10.56 9.62
C MET A 16 -4.29 9.58 9.73
N ASP A 17 -5.39 10.03 10.31
CA ASP A 17 -6.64 9.28 10.36
C ASP A 17 -7.64 9.88 9.36
N PHE A 18 -8.42 9.03 8.69
CA PHE A 18 -9.34 9.42 7.63
C PHE A 18 -10.76 8.96 7.95
N LYS A 19 -11.74 9.81 7.66
CA LYS A 19 -13.15 9.49 7.86
C LYS A 19 -13.69 8.47 6.86
N ASN A 20 -13.11 8.42 5.67
CA ASN A 20 -13.52 7.54 4.58
C ASN A 20 -12.37 7.34 3.59
N PHE A 21 -12.55 6.38 2.68
CA PHE A 21 -11.53 6.03 1.68
C PHE A 21 -11.23 7.17 0.70
N HIS A 22 -12.21 7.98 0.33
CA HIS A 22 -12.00 9.12 -0.56
C HIS A 22 -11.05 10.18 0.04
N SER A 23 -11.18 10.46 1.34
CA SER A 23 -10.24 11.36 2.03
C SER A 23 -8.82 10.79 2.07
N PHE A 24 -8.69 9.48 2.26
CA PHE A 24 -7.42 8.77 2.19
C PHE A 24 -6.82 8.81 0.78
N GLU A 25 -7.61 8.51 -0.25
CA GLU A 25 -7.21 8.61 -1.66
C GLU A 25 -6.67 10.01 -2.00
N THR A 26 -7.38 11.05 -1.59
CA THR A 26 -6.94 12.44 -1.77
C THR A 26 -5.59 12.71 -1.12
N ALA A 27 -5.35 12.15 0.08
CA ALA A 27 -4.05 12.27 0.75
C ALA A 27 -2.94 11.52 0.02
N LEU A 28 -3.23 10.34 -0.56
CA LEU A 28 -2.26 9.61 -1.39
C LEU A 28 -1.85 10.41 -2.63
N TYR A 29 -2.80 11.07 -3.31
CA TYR A 29 -2.47 11.97 -4.44
C TYR A 29 -1.57 13.11 -4.02
N LYS A 30 -1.86 13.77 -2.90
CA LYS A 30 -1.00 14.85 -2.36
C LYS A 30 0.40 14.36 -1.97
N LEU A 31 0.51 13.12 -1.46
CA LEU A 31 1.82 12.52 -1.16
C LEU A 31 2.60 12.22 -2.45
N ALA A 32 1.91 11.78 -3.51
CA ALA A 32 2.53 11.50 -4.81
C ALA A 32 3.09 12.76 -5.50
N GLU A 33 2.54 13.94 -5.20
CA GLU A 33 3.01 15.23 -5.72
C GLU A 33 4.28 15.74 -5.01
N ARG A 34 4.64 15.16 -3.85
CA ARG A 34 5.83 15.59 -3.09
C ARG A 34 7.11 15.20 -3.85
N PRO A 35 7.98 16.17 -4.16
CA PRO A 35 9.26 15.86 -4.80
C PRO A 35 10.17 15.10 -3.83
N PHE A 36 10.97 14.20 -4.37
CA PHE A 36 12.05 13.51 -3.64
C PHE A 36 13.26 13.35 -4.57
N ALA A 37 14.46 13.47 -3.99
CA ALA A 37 15.70 13.43 -4.77
C ALA A 37 16.06 11.99 -5.17
N SER A 38 15.76 11.02 -4.34
CA SER A 38 16.02 9.59 -4.60
C SER A 38 14.94 8.72 -3.96
N LYS A 39 14.86 7.45 -4.34
CA LYS A 39 13.94 6.48 -3.75
C LYS A 39 14.08 6.40 -2.22
N GLN A 40 15.29 6.57 -1.69
CA GLN A 40 15.56 6.53 -0.26
C GLN A 40 15.01 7.74 0.49
N ASP A 41 14.88 8.89 -0.19
CA ASP A 41 14.38 10.13 0.39
C ASP A 41 12.84 10.24 0.33
N ALA A 42 12.20 9.32 -0.38
CA ALA A 42 10.75 9.29 -0.46
C ALA A 42 10.11 8.97 0.90
N VAL A 43 9.02 9.65 1.21
CA VAL A 43 8.22 9.35 2.40
C VAL A 43 7.75 7.90 2.34
N LEU A 44 8.04 7.16 3.42
CA LEU A 44 7.56 5.79 3.56
C LEU A 44 6.21 5.81 4.27
N MET A 45 5.25 5.07 3.73
CA MET A 45 3.93 4.90 4.33
C MET A 45 3.68 3.45 4.75
N SER A 46 2.95 3.26 5.83
CA SER A 46 2.59 1.96 6.40
C SER A 46 1.12 1.91 6.80
N PRO A 47 0.42 0.79 6.56
CA PRO A 47 -0.90 0.53 7.12
C PRO A 47 -0.85 0.25 8.63
N ALA A 48 0.33 -0.11 9.16
CA ALA A 48 0.47 -0.51 10.54
C ALA A 48 0.35 0.68 11.50
N THR A 49 -0.36 0.44 12.60
CA THR A 49 -0.31 1.23 13.82
C THR A 49 0.73 0.60 14.75
N TYR A 50 1.56 1.41 15.34
CA TYR A 50 2.61 0.97 16.26
C TYR A 50 2.30 1.38 17.70
N LEU A 51 2.87 0.67 18.65
CA LEU A 51 2.85 1.06 20.07
C LEU A 51 3.44 2.48 20.21
N PRO A 52 2.88 3.34 21.08
CA PRO A 52 3.38 4.69 21.30
C PRO A 52 4.87 4.68 21.64
N ASP A 53 5.59 5.71 21.15
CA ASP A 53 7.01 5.94 21.43
C ASP A 53 7.97 4.81 21.04
N THR A 54 7.52 3.89 20.17
CA THR A 54 8.33 2.76 19.69
C THR A 54 8.84 2.94 18.27
N THR A 55 9.62 1.97 17.81
CA THR A 55 10.18 1.93 16.46
C THR A 55 9.29 1.15 15.50
N ARG A 56 9.58 1.24 14.20
CA ARG A 56 8.95 0.49 13.09
C ARG A 56 9.35 -1.00 13.07
N ALA A 57 9.44 -1.63 14.21
CA ALA A 57 9.69 -3.07 14.31
C ALA A 57 8.37 -3.85 14.29
N ASN A 58 8.37 -5.05 13.70
CA ASN A 58 7.17 -5.90 13.65
C ASN A 58 6.62 -6.21 15.05
N ALA A 59 7.48 -6.34 16.05
CA ALA A 59 7.09 -6.56 17.44
C ALA A 59 6.29 -5.40 18.05
N ASN A 60 6.35 -4.21 17.46
CA ASN A 60 5.65 -3.02 17.93
C ASN A 60 4.35 -2.76 17.17
N VAL A 61 3.99 -3.62 16.20
CA VAL A 61 2.74 -3.48 15.44
C VAL A 61 1.56 -3.89 16.29
N VAL A 62 0.54 -3.05 16.34
CA VAL A 62 -0.73 -3.31 17.02
C VAL A 62 -1.75 -3.90 16.05
N GLU A 63 -1.88 -3.26 14.89
CA GLU A 63 -2.85 -3.64 13.84
C GLU A 63 -2.51 -3.01 12.49
N TRP A 64 -3.15 -3.46 11.44
CA TRP A 64 -3.29 -2.73 10.18
C TRP A 64 -4.62 -1.98 10.16
N SER A 65 -4.56 -0.67 10.00
CA SER A 65 -5.72 0.21 10.17
C SER A 65 -6.36 0.58 8.84
N GLY A 66 -7.48 -0.03 8.50
CA GLY A 66 -8.39 0.45 7.47
C GLY A 66 -7.94 0.35 6.01
N TRP A 67 -6.71 -0.10 5.73
CA TRP A 67 -6.20 -0.31 4.38
C TRP A 67 -5.03 -1.30 4.33
N CYS A 68 -4.81 -1.87 3.16
CA CYS A 68 -3.62 -2.68 2.87
C CYS A 68 -3.04 -2.30 1.50
N ALA A 69 -1.82 -2.73 1.22
CA ALA A 69 -1.19 -2.52 -0.07
C ALA A 69 -0.43 -3.76 -0.53
N VAL A 70 -0.39 -3.94 -1.86
CA VAL A 70 0.39 -4.98 -2.53
C VAL A 70 1.32 -4.31 -3.53
N ASP A 71 2.62 -4.60 -3.44
CA ASP A 71 3.60 -4.21 -4.45
C ASP A 71 3.61 -5.27 -5.56
N VAL A 72 3.56 -4.79 -6.81
CA VAL A 72 3.61 -5.63 -8.00
C VAL A 72 4.82 -5.20 -8.83
N ASP A 73 5.81 -6.06 -8.90
CA ASP A 73 7.09 -5.79 -9.59
C ASP A 73 7.21 -6.44 -10.96
N ASP A 74 6.58 -7.58 -11.17
CA ASP A 74 6.62 -8.33 -12.43
C ASP A 74 5.20 -8.65 -12.89
N PHE A 75 4.65 -7.79 -13.75
CA PHE A 75 3.28 -7.91 -14.22
C PHE A 75 3.21 -7.84 -15.75
N GLU A 76 2.90 -8.96 -16.36
CA GLU A 76 2.69 -9.03 -17.81
C GLU A 76 1.28 -8.60 -18.16
N CYS A 77 1.13 -7.44 -18.78
CA CYS A 77 -0.16 -6.88 -19.19
C CYS A 77 -0.25 -6.52 -20.68
N GLY A 78 0.79 -6.79 -21.46
CA GLY A 78 0.81 -6.46 -22.89
C GLY A 78 0.57 -4.96 -23.17
N GLY A 79 0.93 -4.08 -22.25
CA GLY A 79 0.68 -2.64 -22.34
C GLY A 79 -0.73 -2.18 -21.95
N LYS A 80 -1.61 -3.08 -21.53
CA LYS A 80 -3.02 -2.82 -21.19
C LYS A 80 -3.26 -2.87 -19.67
N LEU A 81 -2.37 -2.27 -18.89
CA LEU A 81 -2.42 -2.34 -17.42
C LEU A 81 -3.78 -1.90 -16.86
N LYS A 82 -4.32 -0.77 -17.33
CA LYS A 82 -5.59 -0.22 -16.79
C LYS A 82 -6.76 -1.17 -17.04
N GLU A 83 -6.84 -1.70 -18.24
CA GLU A 83 -7.91 -2.62 -18.65
C GLU A 83 -7.85 -3.92 -17.85
N VAL A 84 -6.66 -4.51 -17.72
CA VAL A 84 -6.46 -5.76 -16.97
C VAL A 84 -6.77 -5.56 -15.48
N LEU A 85 -6.34 -4.44 -14.88
CA LEU A 85 -6.67 -4.16 -13.49
C LEU A 85 -8.16 -3.89 -13.28
N ALA A 86 -8.80 -3.16 -14.19
CA ALA A 86 -10.24 -2.88 -14.12
C ALA A 86 -11.08 -4.17 -14.22
N GLU A 87 -10.68 -5.12 -15.06
CA GLU A 87 -11.33 -6.42 -15.18
C GLU A 87 -11.10 -7.27 -13.92
N ARG A 88 -9.83 -7.41 -13.50
CA ARG A 88 -9.44 -8.28 -12.39
C ARG A 88 -9.99 -7.84 -11.04
N PHE A 89 -10.08 -6.53 -10.82
CA PHE A 89 -10.51 -5.92 -9.55
C PHE A 89 -11.82 -5.15 -9.65
N ALA A 90 -12.68 -5.49 -10.64
CA ALA A 90 -13.94 -4.80 -10.91
C ALA A 90 -14.88 -4.67 -9.68
N GLN A 91 -14.78 -5.61 -8.74
CA GLN A 91 -15.61 -5.65 -7.52
C GLN A 91 -14.99 -4.92 -6.32
N TYR A 92 -13.78 -4.37 -6.46
CA TYR A 92 -13.06 -3.71 -5.37
C TYR A 92 -12.84 -2.24 -5.65
N HIS A 93 -12.88 -1.44 -4.60
CA HIS A 93 -12.26 -0.12 -4.65
C HIS A 93 -10.76 -0.26 -4.46
N TYR A 94 -9.96 0.41 -5.28
CA TYR A 94 -8.51 0.43 -5.14
C TYR A 94 -7.92 1.71 -5.70
N VAL A 95 -6.73 2.07 -5.21
CA VAL A 95 -5.85 3.07 -5.81
C VAL A 95 -4.65 2.34 -6.39
N CYS A 96 -4.29 2.66 -7.63
CA CYS A 96 -3.08 2.15 -8.28
C CYS A 96 -2.14 3.32 -8.60
N TYR A 97 -0.90 3.20 -8.19
CA TYR A 97 0.13 4.18 -8.57
C TYR A 97 1.47 3.50 -8.87
N SER A 98 2.24 4.12 -9.78
CA SER A 98 3.58 3.63 -10.14
C SER A 98 4.56 3.84 -9.00
N THR A 99 5.46 2.87 -8.80
CA THR A 99 6.58 3.04 -7.86
C THR A 99 7.75 3.79 -8.52
N ALA A 100 8.69 4.29 -7.73
CA ALA A 100 9.82 5.07 -8.21
C ALA A 100 10.73 4.33 -9.22
N SER A 101 10.70 3.01 -9.23
CA SER A 101 11.47 2.16 -10.17
C SER A 101 10.64 1.67 -11.37
N SER A 102 9.39 2.13 -11.52
CA SER A 102 8.53 1.76 -12.63
C SER A 102 9.02 2.37 -13.95
N THR A 103 8.97 1.59 -15.02
CA THR A 103 9.22 2.06 -16.37
C THR A 103 8.10 1.63 -17.31
N LYS A 104 8.02 2.24 -18.48
CA LYS A 104 7.02 1.84 -19.50
C LYS A 104 7.21 0.39 -19.98
N ALA A 105 8.46 -0.07 -20.05
CA ALA A 105 8.80 -1.44 -20.48
C ALA A 105 8.59 -2.47 -19.34
N ASN A 106 8.79 -2.04 -18.10
CA ASN A 106 8.61 -2.87 -16.91
C ASN A 106 7.80 -2.09 -15.87
N PRO A 107 6.47 -2.13 -15.96
CA PRO A 107 5.60 -1.40 -15.04
C PRO A 107 5.66 -2.01 -13.66
N LYS A 108 6.05 -1.19 -12.68
CA LYS A 108 6.04 -1.53 -11.24
C LYS A 108 5.07 -0.60 -10.54
N PHE A 109 4.15 -1.17 -9.81
CA PHE A 109 3.08 -0.39 -9.21
C PHE A 109 2.65 -0.96 -7.87
N ARG A 110 1.94 -0.13 -7.11
CA ARG A 110 1.33 -0.52 -5.86
C ARG A 110 -0.18 -0.41 -5.96
N LEU A 111 -0.87 -1.46 -5.52
CA LEU A 111 -2.31 -1.49 -5.34
C LEU A 111 -2.62 -1.26 -3.86
N VAL A 112 -3.50 -0.31 -3.58
CA VAL A 112 -3.95 0.02 -2.23
C VAL A 112 -5.44 -0.23 -2.13
N PHE A 113 -5.85 -1.07 -1.19
CA PHE A 113 -7.24 -1.44 -0.98
C PHE A 113 -7.75 -0.94 0.37
N PRO A 114 -8.98 -0.40 0.44
CA PRO A 114 -9.65 -0.17 1.70
C PRO A 114 -10.01 -1.50 2.37
N LEU A 115 -9.97 -1.51 3.69
CA LEU A 115 -10.47 -2.60 4.51
C LEU A 115 -11.73 -2.16 5.24
N THR A 116 -12.67 -3.06 5.43
CA THR A 116 -13.91 -2.81 6.19
C THR A 116 -13.68 -2.75 7.69
N SER A 117 -12.57 -3.33 8.15
CA SER A 117 -12.15 -3.32 9.55
C SER A 117 -10.62 -3.36 9.65
N SER A 118 -10.07 -3.00 10.80
CA SER A 118 -8.65 -3.21 11.08
C SER A 118 -8.33 -4.71 11.17
N VAL A 119 -7.06 -5.05 10.91
CA VAL A 119 -6.54 -6.42 11.05
C VAL A 119 -5.63 -6.46 12.28
N PRO A 120 -6.06 -7.11 13.37
CA PRO A 120 -5.23 -7.27 14.57
C PRO A 120 -3.91 -7.97 14.27
N VAL A 121 -2.86 -7.66 15.05
CA VAL A 121 -1.50 -8.17 14.84
C VAL A 121 -1.44 -9.69 14.68
N ASP A 122 -2.21 -10.44 15.48
CA ASP A 122 -2.23 -11.90 15.44
C ASP A 122 -2.76 -12.47 14.11
N ASN A 123 -3.56 -11.70 13.40
CA ASN A 123 -4.19 -12.10 12.15
C ASN A 123 -3.45 -11.57 10.91
N ILE A 124 -2.46 -10.68 11.05
CA ILE A 124 -1.79 -10.04 9.91
C ILE A 124 -1.15 -11.06 8.97
N LYS A 125 -0.51 -12.10 9.50
CA LYS A 125 0.12 -13.15 8.66
C LYS A 125 -0.89 -13.92 7.82
N HIS A 126 -2.02 -14.30 8.41
CA HIS A 126 -3.10 -15.01 7.70
C HIS A 126 -3.75 -14.12 6.66
N PHE A 127 -4.04 -12.88 7.03
CA PHE A 127 -4.58 -11.87 6.11
C PHE A 127 -3.64 -11.63 4.92
N TRP A 128 -2.34 -11.43 5.18
CA TRP A 128 -1.32 -11.24 4.15
C TRP A 128 -1.24 -12.43 3.19
N PHE A 129 -1.27 -13.64 3.71
CA PHE A 129 -1.29 -14.84 2.88
C PHE A 129 -2.54 -14.90 1.98
N ALA A 130 -3.72 -14.67 2.54
CA ALA A 130 -4.97 -14.65 1.78
C ALA A 130 -4.98 -13.57 0.70
N LEU A 131 -4.50 -12.36 1.03
CA LEU A 131 -4.39 -11.25 0.08
C LEU A 131 -3.48 -11.61 -1.10
N ASN A 132 -2.32 -12.21 -0.85
CA ASN A 132 -1.40 -12.65 -1.91
C ASN A 132 -2.01 -13.74 -2.78
N CYS A 133 -2.72 -14.71 -2.22
CA CYS A 133 -3.41 -15.74 -3.00
C CYS A 133 -4.45 -15.13 -3.96
N GLN A 134 -5.19 -14.11 -3.52
CA GLN A 134 -6.18 -13.43 -4.36
C GLN A 134 -5.55 -12.53 -5.43
N THR A 135 -4.44 -11.87 -5.12
CA THR A 135 -3.80 -10.93 -6.05
C THR A 135 -2.85 -11.62 -7.04
N SER A 136 -2.27 -12.76 -6.69
CA SER A 136 -1.28 -13.50 -7.50
C SER A 136 -1.88 -14.69 -8.27
N GLY A 137 -3.11 -15.10 -7.96
CA GLY A 137 -3.77 -16.22 -8.61
C GLY A 137 -4.06 -15.96 -10.09
N PRO A 138 -4.17 -17.03 -10.94
CA PRO A 138 -4.70 -16.89 -12.29
C PRO A 138 -6.09 -16.24 -12.21
N ALA A 139 -6.44 -15.44 -13.21
CA ALA A 139 -7.79 -14.89 -13.31
C ALA A 139 -8.78 -16.03 -13.12
N ILE A 140 -9.65 -15.92 -12.12
CA ILE A 140 -10.72 -16.90 -11.91
C ILE A 140 -11.62 -16.80 -13.15
N PRO A 141 -11.88 -17.93 -13.85
CA PRO A 141 -12.67 -17.93 -15.07
C PRO A 141 -14.09 -17.45 -14.84
#